data_b33301caae766512333f55eb4b8efe19
#
_entry.id   b33301caae766512333f55eb4b8efe19
#
_cell.length_a   1.000
_cell.length_b   1.000
_cell.length_c   1.000
_cell.angle_alpha   90.00
_cell.angle_beta   90.00
_cell.angle_gamma   90.00
#
_symmetry.space_group_name_H-M   'P 1'
#
loop_
_entity.id
_entity.type
_entity.pdbx_description
1 polymer ?
#
loop_
_entity_poly.entity_id
_entity_poly.type
_entity_poly.pdbx_seq_one_letter_code
_entity_poly.pdbx_strand_id
1 'polypeptide(L)'
;MVRWRRVAVRGPSMSPTVRDGDVLLVRFGAAPSPGDVVLVRWSARPQQLSVKRAERPEGDGWWVLGDNPDGSTDSRSLGPANVVGIAFARMWPRPGRLRGKPPF
;
A
#
# COMPACT_ATOMS: atom_id res chain seq x y z
N MET A 1 3.87 -16.51 -10.14
CA MET A 1 3.92 -15.55 -11.26
C MET A 1 3.67 -14.15 -10.74
N VAL A 2 4.52 -13.21 -11.13
CA VAL A 2 4.39 -11.81 -10.73
C VAL A 2 3.46 -11.09 -11.71
N ARG A 3 2.55 -10.30 -11.16
CA ARG A 3 1.63 -9.50 -11.97
C ARG A 3 1.74 -8.04 -11.60
N TRP A 4 1.68 -7.20 -12.62
CA TRP A 4 1.63 -5.75 -12.47
C TRP A 4 0.20 -5.27 -12.74
N ARG A 5 -0.30 -4.39 -11.89
CA ARG A 5 -1.62 -3.80 -12.07
C ARG A 5 -1.60 -2.33 -11.68
N ARG A 6 -2.52 -1.58 -12.29
CA ARG A 6 -2.80 -0.20 -11.88
C ARG A 6 -3.90 -0.22 -10.84
N VAL A 7 -3.69 0.50 -9.75
CA VAL A 7 -4.64 0.54 -8.64
C VAL A 7 -4.92 2.01 -8.30
N ALA A 8 -6.19 2.37 -8.24
CA ALA A 8 -6.61 3.71 -7.84
C ALA A 8 -6.67 3.80 -6.31
N VAL A 9 -6.08 4.87 -5.78
CA VAL A 9 -6.10 5.15 -4.34
C VAL A 9 -7.45 5.75 -3.97
N ARG A 10 -8.02 5.27 -2.87
CA ARG A 10 -9.24 5.81 -2.31
C ARG A 10 -9.01 6.28 -0.88
N GLY A 11 -9.46 7.49 -0.59
CA GLY A 11 -9.40 8.08 0.73
C GLY A 11 -8.05 8.72 1.05
N PRO A 12 -7.96 9.37 2.23
CA PRO A 12 -6.83 10.22 2.58
C PRO A 12 -5.73 9.54 3.40
N SER A 13 -5.79 8.23 3.65
CA SER A 13 -4.93 7.57 4.65
C SER A 13 -3.44 7.70 4.37
N MET A 14 -3.06 7.87 3.11
CA MET A 14 -1.65 7.97 2.70
C MET A 14 -1.25 9.38 2.27
N SER A 15 -2.14 10.36 2.41
CA SER A 15 -1.82 11.75 2.10
C SER A 15 -0.74 12.26 3.05
N PRO A 16 0.24 13.04 2.58
CA PRO A 16 0.37 13.58 1.22
C PRO A 16 1.18 12.71 0.25
N THR A 17 1.67 11.55 0.68
CA THR A 17 2.53 10.69 -0.15
C THR A 17 1.81 10.24 -1.42
N VAL A 18 0.61 9.66 -1.25
CA VAL A 18 -0.32 9.42 -2.34
C VAL A 18 -1.69 9.90 -1.89
N ARG A 19 -2.47 10.39 -2.82
CA ARG A 19 -3.74 11.05 -2.54
C ARG A 19 -4.89 10.30 -3.20
N ASP A 20 -6.09 10.55 -2.70
CA ASP A 20 -7.30 10.02 -3.31
C ASP A 20 -7.31 10.31 -4.81
N GLY A 21 -7.60 9.30 -5.61
CA GLY A 21 -7.61 9.41 -7.06
C GLY A 21 -6.28 9.14 -7.75
N ASP A 22 -5.17 9.10 -7.02
CA ASP A 22 -3.89 8.73 -7.62
C ASP A 22 -3.96 7.29 -8.14
N VAL A 23 -3.27 7.02 -9.25
CA VAL A 23 -3.17 5.67 -9.81
C VAL A 23 -1.76 5.17 -9.60
N LEU A 24 -1.65 4.01 -8.98
CA LEU A 24 -0.38 3.40 -8.62
C LEU A 24 -0.10 2.17 -9.49
N LEU A 25 1.18 1.95 -9.79
CA LEU A 25 1.64 0.70 -10.37
C LEU A 25 2.02 -0.23 -9.23
N VAL A 26 1.30 -1.35 -9.13
CA VAL A 26 1.45 -2.31 -8.03
C VAL A 26 1.92 -3.65 -8.59
N ARG A 27 2.97 -4.19 -7.96
CA ARG A 27 3.47 -5.53 -8.25
C ARG A 27 2.88 -6.49 -7.23
N PHE A 28 2.00 -7.39 -7.69
CA PHE A 28 1.39 -8.40 -6.85
C PHE A 28 2.34 -9.58 -6.67
N GLY A 29 2.30 -10.18 -5.47
CA GLY A 29 3.10 -11.36 -5.17
C GLY A 29 4.54 -11.08 -4.77
N ALA A 30 4.96 -9.82 -4.72
CA ALA A 30 6.30 -9.46 -4.27
C ALA A 30 6.35 -9.38 -2.75
N ALA A 31 7.51 -9.74 -2.17
CA ALA A 31 7.72 -9.65 -0.74
C ALA A 31 8.02 -8.20 -0.33
N PRO A 32 7.34 -7.66 0.69
CA PRO A 32 7.57 -6.28 1.12
C PRO A 32 8.84 -6.12 1.94
N SER A 33 9.31 -4.89 2.00
CA SER A 33 10.37 -4.46 2.91
C SER A 33 9.86 -3.31 3.76
N PRO A 34 10.42 -3.10 4.96
CA PRO A 34 10.05 -1.94 5.78
C PRO A 34 10.19 -0.64 5.00
N GLY A 35 9.18 0.22 5.08
CA GLY A 35 9.13 1.48 4.38
C GLY A 35 8.42 1.45 3.03
N ASP A 36 8.12 0.26 2.51
CA ASP A 36 7.38 0.15 1.25
C ASP A 36 5.95 0.69 1.39
N VAL A 37 5.45 1.30 0.32
CA VAL A 37 4.03 1.55 0.15
C VAL A 37 3.43 0.26 -0.39
N VAL A 38 2.44 -0.27 0.30
CA VAL A 38 1.91 -1.61 0.02
C VAL A 38 0.40 -1.59 -0.14
N LEU A 39 -0.09 -2.56 -0.91
CA LEU A 39 -1.51 -2.85 -1.01
C LEU A 39 -1.80 -4.01 -0.07
N VAL A 40 -2.74 -3.83 0.83
CA VAL A 40 -3.01 -4.78 1.89
C VAL A 40 -4.48 -5.14 1.98
N ARG A 41 -4.73 -6.28 2.63
CA ARG A 41 -6.07 -6.76 3.00
C ARG A 41 -6.02 -7.27 4.43
N TRP A 42 -7.06 -6.94 5.20
CA TRP A 42 -7.26 -7.53 6.52
C TRP A 42 -8.29 -8.64 6.47
N SER A 43 -8.09 -9.68 7.26
CA SER A 43 -9.05 -10.78 7.38
C SER A 43 -10.42 -10.29 7.83
N ALA A 44 -10.46 -9.27 8.68
CA ALA A 44 -11.72 -8.68 9.15
C ALA A 44 -12.47 -7.91 8.06
N ARG A 45 -11.80 -7.57 6.96
CA ARG A 45 -12.38 -6.79 5.86
C ARG A 45 -11.94 -7.40 4.51
N PRO A 46 -12.37 -8.64 4.22
CA PRO A 46 -11.81 -9.37 3.07
C PRO A 46 -12.15 -8.76 1.71
N GLN A 47 -13.17 -7.92 1.64
CA GLN A 47 -13.59 -7.28 0.39
C GLN A 47 -12.88 -5.96 0.13
N GLN A 48 -12.06 -5.48 1.08
CA GLN A 48 -11.46 -4.16 0.99
C GLN A 48 -9.95 -4.26 0.82
N LEU A 49 -9.43 -3.62 -0.23
CA LEU A 49 -8.00 -3.40 -0.40
C LEU A 49 -7.66 -1.98 0.04
N SER A 50 -6.55 -1.84 0.74
CA SER A 50 -6.10 -0.55 1.25
C SER A 50 -4.63 -0.32 0.92
N VAL A 51 -4.25 0.94 0.72
CA VAL A 51 -2.85 1.33 0.51
C VAL A 51 -2.32 1.88 1.82
N LYS A 52 -1.21 1.34 2.28
CA LYS A 52 -0.59 1.67 3.57
C LYS A 52 0.93 1.66 3.45
N ARG A 53 1.61 2.05 4.53
CA ARG A 53 3.07 1.96 4.65
C ARG A 53 3.44 0.74 5.48
N ALA A 54 4.27 -0.14 4.94
CA ALA A 54 4.76 -1.29 5.67
C ALA A 54 5.79 -0.85 6.71
N GLU A 55 5.56 -1.19 7.98
CA GLU A 55 6.48 -0.83 9.05
C GLU A 55 7.40 -2.00 9.42
N ARG A 56 6.81 -3.15 9.73
CA ARG A 56 7.56 -4.34 10.14
C ARG A 56 6.74 -5.60 9.95
N PRO A 57 7.38 -6.76 9.84
CA PRO A 57 6.66 -8.04 9.94
C PRO A 57 6.03 -8.18 11.33
N GLU A 58 4.84 -8.77 11.38
CA GLU A 58 4.14 -9.00 12.63
C GLU A 58 3.28 -10.25 12.47
N GLY A 59 3.61 -11.32 13.24
CA GLY A 59 2.93 -12.60 13.08
C GLY A 59 3.08 -13.11 11.65
N ASP A 60 1.97 -13.52 11.04
CA ASP A 60 1.97 -14.00 9.66
C ASP A 60 1.78 -12.87 8.64
N GLY A 61 1.71 -11.65 9.09
CA GLY A 61 1.47 -10.50 8.23
C GLY A 61 2.43 -9.37 8.50
N TRP A 62 1.94 -8.15 8.27
CA TRP A 62 2.72 -6.94 8.42
C TRP A 62 1.95 -5.89 9.22
N TRP A 63 2.67 -5.22 10.10
CA TRP A 63 2.17 -4.02 10.76
C TRP A 63 2.28 -2.87 9.78
N VAL A 64 1.14 -2.28 9.43
CA VAL A 64 1.10 -1.23 8.41
C VAL A 64 0.40 0.00 8.97
N LEU A 65 0.85 1.16 8.53
CA LEU A 65 0.34 2.45 8.99
C LEU A 65 -0.01 3.33 7.80
N GLY A 66 -1.00 4.19 7.98
CA GLY A 66 -1.25 5.28 7.05
C GLY A 66 -0.31 6.45 7.31
N ASP A 67 0.15 7.12 6.26
CA ASP A 67 1.00 8.30 6.40
C ASP A 67 0.23 9.50 6.95
N ASN A 68 -1.08 9.50 6.84
CA ASN A 68 -1.94 10.54 7.40
C ASN A 68 -2.53 10.06 8.73
N PRO A 69 -1.99 10.49 9.86
CA PRO A 69 -2.45 10.00 11.16
C PRO A 69 -3.91 10.37 11.48
N ASP A 70 -4.42 11.43 10.89
CA ASP A 70 -5.78 11.91 11.17
C ASP A 70 -6.83 11.25 10.25
N GLY A 71 -6.40 10.59 9.19
CA GLY A 71 -7.30 10.01 8.19
C GLY A 71 -7.04 8.54 7.91
N SER A 72 -6.48 7.81 8.86
CA SER A 72 -6.08 6.42 8.62
C SER A 72 -6.75 5.45 9.58
N THR A 73 -7.32 4.36 9.01
CA THR A 73 -7.61 3.14 9.74
C THR A 73 -6.55 2.13 9.33
N ASP A 74 -5.78 1.63 10.26
CA ASP A 74 -4.63 0.80 9.96
C ASP A 74 -4.38 -0.26 11.06
N SER A 75 -3.16 -0.80 11.11
CA SER A 75 -2.84 -1.87 12.06
C SER A 75 -3.05 -1.49 13.52
N ARG A 76 -3.01 -0.20 13.86
CA ARG A 76 -3.31 0.24 15.22
C ARG A 76 -4.73 -0.13 15.66
N SER A 77 -5.66 -0.23 14.69
CA SER A 77 -7.05 -0.61 14.95
C SER A 77 -7.35 -2.04 14.55
N LEU A 78 -6.71 -2.55 13.49
CA LEU A 78 -7.08 -3.80 12.83
C LEU A 78 -6.05 -4.93 13.00
N GLY A 79 -4.90 -4.65 13.61
CA GLY A 79 -3.82 -5.62 13.74
C GLY A 79 -3.06 -5.83 12.44
N PRO A 80 -2.24 -6.91 12.37
CA PRO A 80 -1.44 -7.17 11.17
C PRO A 80 -2.30 -7.38 9.93
N ALA A 81 -1.77 -6.95 8.78
CA ALA A 81 -2.44 -7.07 7.49
C ALA A 81 -1.71 -8.05 6.59
N ASN A 82 -2.43 -8.59 5.60
CA ASN A 82 -1.82 -9.37 4.53
C ASN A 82 -1.41 -8.42 3.42
N VAL A 83 -0.12 -8.42 3.07
CA VAL A 83 0.38 -7.65 1.95
C VAL A 83 0.13 -8.43 0.67
N VAL A 84 -0.63 -7.84 -0.24
CA VAL A 84 -0.93 -8.48 -1.53
C VAL A 84 -0.10 -7.91 -2.67
N GLY A 85 0.46 -6.72 -2.51
CA GLY A 85 1.30 -6.11 -3.53
C GLY A 85 2.10 -4.93 -3.00
N ILE A 86 3.08 -4.51 -3.80
CA ILE A 86 3.95 -3.39 -3.48
C ILE A 86 3.75 -2.32 -4.54
N ALA A 87 3.52 -1.08 -4.09
CA ALA A 87 3.40 0.06 -4.99
C ALA A 87 4.79 0.57 -5.33
N PHE A 88 5.16 0.49 -6.61
CA PHE A 88 6.47 0.93 -7.09
C PHE A 88 6.46 2.36 -7.56
N ALA A 89 5.35 2.83 -8.13
CA ALA A 89 5.30 4.16 -8.73
C ALA A 89 3.87 4.68 -8.75
N ARG A 90 3.75 5.99 -8.70
CA ARG A 90 2.51 6.68 -9.08
C ARG A 90 2.55 6.89 -10.58
N MET A 91 1.49 6.48 -11.26
CA MET A 91 1.37 6.57 -12.71
C MET A 91 0.65 7.83 -13.15
N TRP A 92 -0.31 8.28 -12.35
CA TRP A 92 -1.19 9.41 -12.68
C TRP A 92 -1.70 10.03 -11.38
N PRO A 93 -1.95 11.33 -11.31
CA PRO A 93 -1.77 12.33 -12.38
C PRO A 93 -0.32 12.80 -12.54
N ARG A 94 0.53 12.58 -11.53
CA ARG A 94 1.94 13.01 -11.58
C ARG A 94 2.83 11.79 -11.38
N PRO A 95 3.42 11.26 -12.46
CA PRO A 95 4.29 10.09 -12.35
C PRO A 95 5.45 10.33 -11.39
N GLY A 96 5.76 9.33 -10.57
CA GLY A 96 6.85 9.40 -9.62
C GLY A 96 7.12 8.04 -9.01
N ARG A 97 8.36 7.86 -8.56
CA ARG A 97 8.77 6.61 -7.91
C ARG A 97 8.30 6.58 -6.47
N LEU A 98 7.87 5.40 -6.02
CA LEU A 98 7.56 5.12 -4.62
C LEU A 98 8.57 4.13 -4.05
N ARG A 99 9.19 3.30 -4.92
CA ARG A 99 10.21 2.34 -4.52
C ARG A 99 11.22 2.18 -5.65
N GLY A 100 12.52 2.38 -5.34
CA GLY A 100 13.60 2.14 -6.28
C GLY A 100 13.40 2.75 -7.66
N LYS A 101 13.93 2.12 -8.69
CA LYS A 101 13.69 2.52 -10.07
C LYS A 101 12.35 1.99 -10.54
N PRO A 102 11.56 2.79 -11.31
CA PRO A 102 10.37 2.25 -11.97
C PRO A 102 10.75 1.10 -12.90
N PRO A 103 9.84 0.13 -13.14
CA PRO A 103 10.12 -0.98 -14.03
C PRO A 103 10.07 -0.63 -15.53
N PHE A 104 9.93 0.63 -15.84
CA PHE A 104 9.80 1.12 -17.21
C PHE A 104 10.61 2.39 -17.42
#